data_1b47d03b6d91b4a3235d61617d02d6fa
#
_entry.id   1b47d03b6d91b4a3235d61617d02d6fa
#
_cell.length_a   1.000
_cell.length_b   1.000
_cell.length_c   1.000
_cell.angle_alpha   90.00
_cell.angle_beta   90.00
_cell.angle_gamma   90.00
#
_symmetry.space_group_name_H-M   'P 1'
#
loop_
_entity.id
_entity.type
_entity.pdbx_description
1 polymer ?
#
loop_
_entity_poly.entity_id
_entity_poly.type
_entity_poly.pdbx_seq_one_letter_code
_entity_poly.pdbx_strand_id
1 'polypeptide(L)'
;TMGGGCAFLDFDNDGDQDILLVNSRRWDWDTRPQPDRPARMALYANDGKGHFTDVTHQWGLAVSLYGMGAAVGDFDNDGQTDLFISAVGHNHLFRNTGKTFQDVTDTAGVAGRSTAWSSSCGFFDADADGDLDLFVCNYVGWNKEIDLAQNFTLDGKLRAYGQPQKFPGSAPYLYLNNGDGTFEDVTAG
;
A
#
# COMPACT_ATOMS: atom_id res chain seq x y z
N THR A 1 -12.91 -9.63 -3.77
CA THR A 1 -11.71 -8.78 -3.66
C THR A 1 -12.15 -7.34 -3.61
N MET A 2 -11.69 -6.59 -2.62
CA MET A 2 -11.80 -5.14 -2.66
C MET A 2 -10.78 -4.64 -3.69
N GLY A 3 -11.11 -3.61 -4.47
CA GLY A 3 -10.24 -3.11 -5.53
C GLY A 3 -8.94 -2.54 -4.96
N GLY A 4 -7.84 -2.76 -5.65
CA GLY A 4 -6.59 -2.07 -5.38
C GLY A 4 -6.67 -0.59 -5.78
N GLY A 5 -5.79 0.24 -5.20
CA GLY A 5 -5.64 1.65 -5.55
C GLY A 5 -4.85 1.85 -6.84
N CYS A 6 -4.74 3.10 -7.23
CA CYS A 6 -3.80 3.56 -8.24
C CYS A 6 -3.21 4.91 -7.84
N ALA A 7 -2.07 5.25 -8.42
CA ALA A 7 -1.49 6.57 -8.29
C ALA A 7 -0.97 7.05 -9.65
N PHE A 8 -1.02 8.37 -9.84
CA PHE A 8 -0.28 9.07 -10.88
C PHE A 8 0.95 9.69 -10.24
N LEU A 9 2.09 9.57 -10.88
CA LEU A 9 3.37 10.09 -10.41
C LEU A 9 4.30 10.28 -11.60
N ASP A 10 5.30 11.13 -11.43
CA ASP A 10 6.45 11.22 -12.32
C ASP A 10 7.61 10.54 -11.58
N PHE A 11 7.84 9.24 -11.85
CA PHE A 11 8.81 8.46 -11.06
C PHE A 11 10.24 8.57 -11.59
N ASP A 12 10.44 9.00 -12.84
CA ASP A 12 11.76 9.12 -13.47
C ASP A 12 12.16 10.58 -13.77
N ASN A 13 11.32 11.53 -13.31
CA ASN A 13 11.51 12.98 -13.43
C ASN A 13 11.65 13.45 -14.90
N ASP A 14 10.91 12.82 -15.82
CA ASP A 14 10.89 13.20 -17.23
C ASP A 14 9.81 14.25 -17.55
N GLY A 15 8.95 14.59 -16.58
CA GLY A 15 7.90 15.60 -16.66
C GLY A 15 6.55 15.05 -17.12
N ASP A 16 6.45 13.77 -17.43
CA ASP A 16 5.21 13.11 -17.83
C ASP A 16 4.62 12.30 -16.66
N GLN A 17 3.28 12.21 -16.59
CA GLN A 17 2.63 11.46 -15.51
C GLN A 17 2.55 9.98 -15.86
N ASP A 18 3.10 9.16 -15.00
CA ASP A 18 3.10 7.71 -15.05
C ASP A 18 1.95 7.10 -14.23
N ILE A 19 1.75 5.80 -14.34
CA ILE A 19 0.66 5.10 -13.67
C ILE A 19 1.19 3.94 -12.82
N LEU A 20 0.90 3.97 -11.53
CA LEU A 20 1.03 2.82 -10.65
C LEU A 20 -0.36 2.19 -10.43
N LEU A 21 -0.48 0.89 -10.67
CA LEU A 21 -1.63 0.09 -10.31
C LEU A 21 -1.30 -0.82 -9.12
N VAL A 22 -2.03 -0.64 -8.02
CA VAL A 22 -1.91 -1.49 -6.84
C VAL A 22 -2.87 -2.65 -6.97
N ASN A 23 -2.36 -3.88 -6.97
CA ASN A 23 -3.16 -5.09 -7.06
C ASN A 23 -3.17 -5.87 -5.75
N SER A 24 -4.30 -6.54 -5.49
CA SER A 24 -4.43 -7.45 -4.35
C SER A 24 -4.16 -8.88 -4.79
N ARG A 25 -3.20 -9.54 -4.15
CA ARG A 25 -2.96 -10.97 -4.34
C ARG A 25 -4.12 -11.79 -3.76
N ARG A 26 -4.22 -13.06 -4.16
CA ARG A 26 -5.10 -13.99 -3.48
C ARG A 26 -4.54 -14.36 -2.11
N TRP A 27 -5.44 -14.78 -1.23
CA TRP A 27 -5.04 -15.32 0.07
C TRP A 27 -4.27 -16.64 -0.11
N ASP A 28 -3.27 -16.88 0.72
CA ASP A 28 -2.43 -18.09 0.66
C ASP A 28 -3.24 -19.38 0.87
N TRP A 29 -4.41 -19.27 1.52
CA TRP A 29 -5.34 -20.39 1.74
C TRP A 29 -6.45 -20.50 0.67
N ASP A 30 -6.43 -19.70 -0.36
CA ASP A 30 -7.39 -19.79 -1.46
C ASP A 30 -7.05 -20.99 -2.35
N THR A 31 -7.89 -22.03 -2.27
CA THR A 31 -7.69 -23.30 -2.98
C THR A 31 -8.13 -23.29 -4.44
N ARG A 32 -8.69 -22.19 -4.93
CA ARG A 32 -9.06 -22.06 -6.34
C ARG A 32 -7.81 -22.10 -7.21
N PRO A 33 -7.90 -22.60 -8.47
CA PRO A 33 -6.77 -22.58 -9.39
C PRO A 33 -6.13 -21.19 -9.44
N GLN A 34 -4.82 -21.14 -9.28
CA GLN A 34 -4.08 -19.88 -9.38
C GLN A 34 -4.06 -19.43 -10.85
N PRO A 35 -4.14 -18.13 -11.13
CA PRO A 35 -3.93 -17.64 -12.49
C PRO A 35 -2.47 -17.90 -12.91
N ASP A 36 -2.24 -18.05 -14.20
CA ASP A 36 -0.90 -18.26 -14.78
C ASP A 36 0.10 -17.15 -14.38
N ARG A 37 -0.42 -15.97 -14.08
CA ARG A 37 0.35 -14.84 -13.57
C ARG A 37 -0.19 -14.41 -12.21
N PRO A 38 0.65 -14.40 -11.15
CA PRO A 38 0.23 -13.88 -9.85
C PRO A 38 -0.10 -12.39 -9.97
N ALA A 39 -1.12 -11.96 -9.22
CA ALA A 39 -1.42 -10.54 -9.10
C ALA A 39 -0.25 -9.84 -8.39
N ARG A 40 0.23 -8.76 -8.97
CA ARG A 40 1.32 -7.91 -8.48
C ARG A 40 1.02 -6.46 -8.81
N MET A 41 1.71 -5.53 -8.20
CA MET A 41 1.72 -4.15 -8.64
C MET A 41 2.18 -4.05 -10.09
N ALA A 42 1.80 -2.98 -10.76
CA ALA A 42 2.27 -2.69 -12.11
C ALA A 42 2.56 -1.19 -12.26
N LEU A 43 3.77 -0.87 -12.70
CA LEU A 43 4.22 0.48 -13.00
C LEU A 43 4.33 0.64 -14.52
N TYR A 44 3.71 1.68 -15.04
CA TYR A 44 3.70 2.01 -16.46
C TYR A 44 4.32 3.39 -16.69
N ALA A 45 5.45 3.43 -17.41
CA ALA A 45 6.06 4.68 -17.86
C ALA A 45 5.30 5.25 -19.06
N ASN A 46 5.04 6.54 -19.03
CA ASN A 46 4.43 7.33 -20.09
C ASN A 46 5.55 7.94 -20.98
N ASP A 47 5.33 8.03 -22.27
CA ASP A 47 6.27 8.67 -23.22
C ASP A 47 5.87 10.11 -23.59
N GLY A 48 4.95 10.73 -22.85
CA GLY A 48 4.38 12.04 -23.12
C GLY A 48 3.51 12.14 -24.37
N LYS A 49 3.30 11.02 -25.05
CA LYS A 49 2.46 10.94 -26.27
C LYS A 49 1.26 10.00 -26.09
N GLY A 50 1.06 9.53 -24.87
CA GLY A 50 -0.04 8.65 -24.51
C GLY A 50 0.24 7.16 -24.71
N HIS A 51 1.50 6.75 -24.87
CA HIS A 51 1.89 5.34 -24.87
C HIS A 51 2.50 4.98 -23.51
N PHE A 52 2.04 3.88 -22.95
CA PHE A 52 2.47 3.37 -21.67
C PHE A 52 3.23 2.06 -21.82
N THR A 53 4.39 1.97 -21.19
CA THR A 53 5.25 0.79 -21.19
C THR A 53 5.33 0.19 -19.79
N ASP A 54 5.09 -1.11 -19.64
CA ASP A 54 5.23 -1.83 -18.36
C ASP A 54 6.73 -1.91 -17.99
N VAL A 55 7.12 -1.15 -16.98
CA VAL A 55 8.48 -1.09 -16.43
C VAL A 55 8.61 -1.69 -15.03
N THR A 56 7.56 -2.37 -14.56
CA THR A 56 7.42 -2.91 -13.20
C THR A 56 8.63 -3.71 -12.74
N HIS A 57 9.12 -4.64 -13.57
CA HIS A 57 10.29 -5.45 -13.24
C HIS A 57 11.58 -4.65 -13.20
N GLN A 58 11.74 -3.76 -14.16
CA GLN A 58 12.94 -2.92 -14.27
C GLN A 58 13.11 -2.02 -13.04
N TRP A 59 11.99 -1.55 -12.51
CA TRP A 59 11.96 -0.64 -11.36
C TRP A 59 11.75 -1.34 -10.01
N GLY A 60 11.87 -2.67 -9.94
CA GLY A 60 11.85 -3.43 -8.68
C GLY A 60 10.47 -3.57 -8.03
N LEU A 61 9.38 -3.15 -8.69
CA LEU A 61 8.02 -3.17 -8.15
C LEU A 61 7.22 -4.44 -8.50
N ALA A 62 7.87 -5.49 -9.00
CA ALA A 62 7.20 -6.78 -9.26
C ALA A 62 6.83 -7.55 -7.98
N VAL A 63 6.27 -6.84 -7.01
CA VAL A 63 5.92 -7.33 -5.68
C VAL A 63 4.47 -7.80 -5.64
N SER A 64 4.23 -8.94 -4.99
CA SER A 64 2.89 -9.49 -4.78
C SER A 64 2.47 -9.29 -3.34
N LEU A 65 1.48 -8.44 -3.11
CA LEU A 65 0.95 -8.09 -1.79
C LEU A 65 -0.58 -7.96 -1.85
N TYR A 66 -1.25 -7.86 -0.72
CA TYR A 66 -2.68 -7.53 -0.70
C TYR A 66 -2.83 -6.01 -0.58
N GLY A 67 -2.43 -5.30 -1.65
CA GLY A 67 -2.43 -3.85 -1.68
C GLY A 67 -3.83 -3.25 -1.78
N MET A 68 -4.01 -2.11 -1.11
CA MET A 68 -5.28 -1.42 -1.00
C MET A 68 -5.20 0.01 -1.53
N GLY A 69 -4.20 0.78 -1.15
CA GLY A 69 -4.02 2.17 -1.53
C GLY A 69 -2.55 2.49 -1.80
N ALA A 70 -2.31 3.65 -2.39
CA ALA A 70 -0.98 4.20 -2.59
C ALA A 70 -0.95 5.68 -2.21
N ALA A 71 0.15 6.12 -1.64
CA ALA A 71 0.53 7.53 -1.50
C ALA A 71 1.86 7.74 -2.20
N VAL A 72 2.03 8.93 -2.78
CA VAL A 72 3.25 9.34 -3.48
C VAL A 72 3.77 10.62 -2.84
N GLY A 73 5.08 10.73 -2.68
CA GLY A 73 5.74 11.90 -2.09
C GLY A 73 7.22 11.65 -1.95
N ASP A 74 8.00 12.70 -1.90
CA ASP A 74 9.44 12.68 -1.63
C ASP A 74 9.62 12.74 -0.12
N PHE A 75 9.69 11.57 0.56
CA PHE A 75 9.70 11.52 2.02
C PHE A 75 11.07 11.80 2.63
N ASP A 76 12.15 11.65 1.87
CA ASP A 76 13.52 11.88 2.34
C ASP A 76 14.19 13.13 1.71
N ASN A 77 13.39 13.95 1.00
CA ASN A 77 13.79 15.21 0.38
C ASN A 77 14.98 15.07 -0.59
N ASP A 78 15.08 13.90 -1.28
CA ASP A 78 16.17 13.65 -2.25
C ASP A 78 15.80 14.08 -3.69
N GLY A 79 14.59 14.59 -3.91
CA GLY A 79 14.07 15.06 -5.19
C GLY A 79 13.50 13.94 -6.06
N GLN A 80 13.35 12.72 -5.53
CA GLN A 80 12.70 11.61 -6.21
C GLN A 80 11.33 11.33 -5.60
N THR A 81 10.37 10.91 -6.41
CA THR A 81 9.04 10.56 -5.91
C THR A 81 9.03 9.13 -5.38
N ASP A 82 8.75 8.97 -4.09
CA ASP A 82 8.64 7.69 -3.39
C ASP A 82 7.21 7.17 -3.34
N LEU A 83 7.06 5.91 -2.89
CA LEU A 83 5.78 5.21 -2.86
C LEU A 83 5.53 4.60 -1.49
N PHE A 84 4.38 4.90 -0.90
CA PHE A 84 3.85 4.11 0.21
C PHE A 84 2.63 3.33 -0.24
N ILE A 85 2.59 2.03 0.07
CA ILE A 85 1.49 1.12 -0.28
C ILE A 85 0.84 0.61 0.99
N SER A 86 -0.40 1.01 1.22
CA SER A 86 -1.22 0.42 2.28
C SER A 86 -1.71 -0.98 1.87
N ALA A 87 -1.73 -1.91 2.82
CA ALA A 87 -2.06 -3.30 2.54
C ALA A 87 -2.82 -3.98 3.68
N VAL A 88 -3.39 -5.14 3.40
CA VAL A 88 -3.82 -6.06 4.46
C VAL A 88 -2.61 -6.84 4.95
N GLY A 89 -2.31 -6.73 6.22
CA GLY A 89 -1.03 -7.14 6.82
C GLY A 89 -0.07 -5.96 6.88
N HIS A 90 1.20 -6.19 6.55
CA HIS A 90 2.20 -5.13 6.55
C HIS A 90 2.03 -4.19 5.36
N ASN A 91 2.19 -2.89 5.63
CA ASN A 91 2.33 -1.86 4.61
C ASN A 91 3.75 -1.88 4.04
N HIS A 92 3.98 -1.16 2.95
CA HIS A 92 5.29 -1.08 2.30
C HIS A 92 5.64 0.36 1.93
N LEU A 93 6.88 0.77 2.26
CA LEU A 93 7.49 2.02 1.82
C LEU A 93 8.61 1.71 0.85
N PHE A 94 8.50 2.24 -0.36
CA PHE A 94 9.49 2.07 -1.41
C PHE A 94 10.16 3.40 -1.69
N ARG A 95 11.45 3.48 -1.40
CA ARG A 95 12.29 4.61 -1.74
C ARG A 95 12.69 4.56 -3.21
N ASN A 96 12.53 5.64 -3.93
CA ASN A 96 13.02 5.80 -5.30
C ASN A 96 14.49 6.23 -5.27
N THR A 97 15.36 5.49 -5.92
CA THR A 97 16.79 5.78 -6.00
C THR A 97 17.18 6.49 -7.30
N GLY A 98 16.20 6.94 -8.09
CA GLY A 98 16.40 7.44 -9.45
C GLY A 98 16.74 6.36 -10.50
N LYS A 99 16.74 5.08 -10.08
CA LYS A 99 17.02 3.92 -10.96
C LYS A 99 16.13 2.71 -10.68
N THR A 100 15.66 2.59 -9.46
CA THR A 100 14.81 1.49 -8.98
C THR A 100 14.18 1.88 -7.67
N PHE A 101 13.04 1.29 -7.34
CA PHE A 101 12.45 1.37 -6.02
C PHE A 101 13.06 0.32 -5.09
N GLN A 102 13.43 0.74 -3.89
CA GLN A 102 13.97 -0.11 -2.83
C GLN A 102 12.95 -0.18 -1.68
N ASP A 103 12.59 -1.37 -1.25
CA ASP A 103 11.75 -1.54 -0.05
C ASP A 103 12.57 -1.16 1.19
N VAL A 104 12.15 -0.11 1.88
CA VAL A 104 12.77 0.43 3.10
C VAL A 104 11.84 0.33 4.30
N THR A 105 10.75 -0.39 4.19
CA THR A 105 9.66 -0.49 5.16
C THR A 105 10.15 -0.77 6.58
N ASP A 106 10.98 -1.79 6.73
CA ASP A 106 11.47 -2.21 8.06
C ASP A 106 12.44 -1.18 8.66
N THR A 107 13.31 -0.60 7.83
CA THR A 107 14.26 0.43 8.27
C THR A 107 13.53 1.71 8.65
N ALA A 108 12.53 2.10 7.88
CA ALA A 108 11.72 3.29 8.13
C ALA A 108 10.73 3.13 9.30
N GLY A 109 10.42 1.89 9.70
CA GLY A 109 9.54 1.63 10.85
C GLY A 109 8.04 1.77 10.57
N VAL A 110 7.59 1.70 9.30
CA VAL A 110 6.21 2.01 8.90
C VAL A 110 5.38 0.79 8.47
N ALA A 111 5.84 -0.42 8.77
CA ALA A 111 5.16 -1.66 8.40
C ALA A 111 3.73 -1.78 8.96
N GLY A 112 3.45 -1.19 10.10
CA GLY A 112 2.21 -1.39 10.84
C GLY A 112 2.09 -2.80 11.42
N ARG A 113 0.91 -3.16 11.88
CA ARG A 113 0.64 -4.49 12.48
C ARG A 113 0.29 -5.51 11.39
N SER A 114 0.78 -6.74 11.52
CA SER A 114 0.47 -7.84 10.59
C SER A 114 -1.02 -8.22 10.53
N THR A 115 -1.81 -7.76 11.50
CA THR A 115 -3.28 -7.95 11.56
C THR A 115 -4.06 -6.70 11.16
N ALA A 116 -3.38 -5.65 10.69
CA ALA A 116 -4.06 -4.45 10.23
C ALA A 116 -4.66 -4.67 8.83
N TRP A 117 -5.74 -3.96 8.59
CA TRP A 117 -6.29 -3.79 7.26
C TRP A 117 -6.19 -2.30 6.91
N SER A 118 -5.03 -1.92 6.41
CA SER A 118 -4.81 -0.55 5.96
C SER A 118 -5.52 -0.32 4.63
N SER A 119 -6.13 0.84 4.47
CA SER A 119 -6.97 1.16 3.30
C SER A 119 -6.44 2.35 2.52
N SER A 120 -6.66 3.57 2.97
CA SER A 120 -6.12 4.78 2.35
C SER A 120 -4.93 5.32 3.15
N CYS A 121 -4.06 6.04 2.47
CA CYS A 121 -2.88 6.65 3.05
C CYS A 121 -2.57 7.97 2.36
N GLY A 122 -1.77 8.82 3.00
CA GLY A 122 -1.32 10.08 2.43
C GLY A 122 -0.12 10.63 3.16
N PHE A 123 0.75 11.29 2.40
CA PHE A 123 1.83 12.09 2.93
C PHE A 123 1.37 13.54 3.14
N PHE A 124 1.80 14.17 4.22
CA PHE A 124 1.56 15.58 4.52
C PHE A 124 2.50 16.01 5.65
N ASP A 125 2.79 17.29 5.76
CA ASP A 125 3.58 17.86 6.85
C ASP A 125 2.63 18.14 8.02
N ALA A 126 2.66 17.33 9.08
CA ALA A 126 1.72 17.38 10.19
C ALA A 126 2.14 18.37 11.28
N ASP A 127 3.44 18.60 11.47
CA ASP A 127 4.01 19.43 12.51
C ASP A 127 4.69 20.72 12.00
N ALA A 128 4.68 20.91 10.66
CA ALA A 128 5.22 22.06 9.96
C ALA A 128 6.76 22.19 10.09
N ASP A 129 7.46 21.04 10.08
CA ASP A 129 8.92 21.01 10.09
C ASP A 129 9.54 20.96 8.68
N GLY A 130 8.73 20.71 7.66
CA GLY A 130 9.10 20.66 6.25
C GLY A 130 9.35 19.25 5.72
N ASP A 131 9.29 18.22 6.58
CA ASP A 131 9.39 16.83 6.20
C ASP A 131 7.99 16.21 5.98
N LEU A 132 7.87 15.22 5.10
CA LEU A 132 6.58 14.57 4.85
C LEU A 132 6.33 13.46 5.85
N ASP A 133 5.31 13.67 6.70
CA ASP A 133 4.73 12.67 7.59
C ASP A 133 3.77 11.74 6.86
N LEU A 134 3.42 10.62 7.50
CA LEU A 134 2.57 9.62 6.89
C LEU A 134 1.35 9.32 7.75
N PHE A 135 0.15 9.46 7.17
CA PHE A 135 -1.10 9.02 7.77
C PHE A 135 -1.66 7.81 7.05
N VAL A 136 -2.07 6.77 7.82
CA VAL A 136 -2.60 5.52 7.27
C VAL A 136 -3.92 5.19 7.94
N CYS A 137 -5.00 5.18 7.17
CA CYS A 137 -6.31 4.76 7.63
C CYS A 137 -6.38 3.23 7.73
N ASN A 138 -6.85 2.72 8.86
CA ASN A 138 -7.15 1.31 9.05
C ASN A 138 -8.67 1.08 9.02
N TYR A 139 -9.10 0.02 8.32
CA TYR A 139 -10.51 -0.29 8.14
C TYR A 139 -11.08 -1.04 9.37
N VAL A 140 -10.52 -2.20 9.66
CA VAL A 140 -10.91 -3.05 10.81
C VAL A 140 -9.71 -3.89 11.25
N GLY A 141 -9.74 -4.38 12.49
CA GLY A 141 -8.86 -5.47 12.91
C GLY A 141 -9.33 -6.77 12.28
N TRP A 142 -8.50 -7.34 11.40
CA TRP A 142 -8.85 -8.51 10.60
C TRP A 142 -7.76 -9.57 10.63
N ASN A 143 -8.18 -10.81 10.74
CA ASN A 143 -7.38 -11.98 10.42
C ASN A 143 -8.28 -13.10 9.91
N LYS A 144 -7.69 -14.17 9.40
CA LYS A 144 -8.40 -15.32 8.84
C LYS A 144 -9.35 -15.95 9.84
N GLU A 145 -8.93 -16.10 11.08
CA GLU A 145 -9.67 -16.74 12.16
C GLU A 145 -10.93 -15.95 12.51
N ILE A 146 -10.77 -14.63 12.69
CA ILE A 146 -11.90 -13.71 12.95
C ILE A 146 -12.89 -13.76 11.79
N ASP A 147 -12.41 -13.68 10.54
CA ASP A 147 -13.27 -13.70 9.36
C ASP A 147 -14.02 -15.03 9.20
N LEU A 148 -13.34 -16.17 9.40
CA LEU A 148 -13.97 -17.49 9.33
C LEU A 148 -14.99 -17.72 10.44
N ALA A 149 -14.72 -17.21 11.66
CA ALA A 149 -15.62 -17.34 12.80
C ALA A 149 -16.96 -16.60 12.61
N GLN A 150 -16.98 -15.52 11.81
CA GLN A 150 -18.20 -14.76 11.53
C GLN A 150 -19.23 -15.56 10.70
N ASN A 151 -18.78 -16.51 9.88
CA ASN A 151 -19.61 -17.42 9.08
C ASN A 151 -20.77 -16.74 8.32
N PHE A 152 -20.55 -15.55 7.77
CA PHE A 152 -21.55 -14.83 6.97
C PHE A 152 -21.89 -15.57 5.68
N THR A 153 -23.19 -15.67 5.40
CA THR A 153 -23.69 -16.26 4.15
C THR A 153 -24.76 -15.38 3.52
N LEU A 154 -24.88 -15.41 2.18
CA LEU A 154 -25.93 -14.69 1.45
C LEU A 154 -27.28 -15.41 1.53
N ASP A 155 -27.28 -16.73 1.50
CA ASP A 155 -28.47 -17.57 1.38
C ASP A 155 -28.40 -18.81 2.30
N GLY A 156 -27.56 -18.75 3.33
CA GLY A 156 -27.25 -19.90 4.18
C GLY A 156 -26.26 -20.90 3.58
N LYS A 157 -25.77 -20.67 2.36
CA LYS A 157 -24.87 -21.56 1.62
C LYS A 157 -23.62 -20.87 1.09
N LEU A 158 -23.80 -19.72 0.43
CA LEU A 158 -22.70 -19.00 -0.18
C LEU A 158 -22.10 -18.03 0.81
N ARG A 159 -20.79 -18.15 1.05
CA ARG A 159 -20.05 -17.23 1.92
C ARG A 159 -20.16 -15.80 1.38
N ALA A 160 -20.42 -14.86 2.30
CA ALA A 160 -20.52 -13.44 2.03
C ALA A 160 -19.53 -12.64 2.89
N TYR A 161 -19.31 -11.39 2.54
CA TYR A 161 -18.56 -10.45 3.36
C TYR A 161 -19.34 -10.11 4.63
N GLY A 162 -18.62 -10.08 5.76
CA GLY A 162 -19.19 -9.63 7.03
C GLY A 162 -19.37 -8.11 7.05
N GLN A 163 -20.34 -7.67 7.87
CA GLN A 163 -20.51 -6.23 8.12
C GLN A 163 -19.35 -5.71 8.97
N PRO A 164 -18.81 -4.50 8.68
CA PRO A 164 -17.66 -3.94 9.42
C PRO A 164 -17.85 -3.91 10.93
N GLN A 165 -19.10 -3.65 11.41
CA GLN A 165 -19.44 -3.57 12.83
C GLN A 165 -19.24 -4.90 13.61
N LYS A 166 -18.99 -5.99 12.90
CA LYS A 166 -18.71 -7.30 13.49
C LYS A 166 -17.24 -7.59 13.72
N PHE A 167 -16.38 -6.69 13.24
CA PHE A 167 -14.94 -6.76 13.43
C PHE A 167 -14.50 -5.73 14.48
N PRO A 168 -13.38 -5.97 15.20
CA PRO A 168 -12.83 -4.98 16.11
C PRO A 168 -12.43 -3.72 15.33
N GLY A 169 -12.64 -2.54 15.92
CA GLY A 169 -12.12 -1.29 15.37
C GLY A 169 -10.60 -1.30 15.31
N SER A 170 -10.04 -0.52 14.41
CA SER A 170 -8.60 -0.32 14.28
C SER A 170 -8.31 1.17 14.20
N ALA A 171 -7.44 1.67 15.08
CA ALA A 171 -6.98 3.06 15.02
C ALA A 171 -6.15 3.27 13.74
N PRO A 172 -6.19 4.47 13.12
CA PRO A 172 -5.26 4.83 12.05
C PRO A 172 -3.84 4.92 12.59
N TYR A 173 -2.85 4.95 11.73
CA TYR A 173 -1.47 5.30 12.10
C TYR A 173 -1.19 6.74 11.73
N LEU A 174 -0.46 7.43 12.60
CA LEU A 174 0.25 8.67 12.31
C LEU A 174 1.73 8.44 12.60
N TYR A 175 2.54 8.57 11.57
CA TYR A 175 3.99 8.44 11.64
C TYR A 175 4.61 9.79 11.37
N LEU A 176 5.37 10.32 12.34
CA LEU A 176 6.16 11.54 12.15
C LEU A 176 7.52 11.18 11.57
N ASN A 177 7.93 11.93 10.57
CA ASN A 177 9.22 11.76 9.90
C ASN A 177 10.34 12.35 10.78
N ASN A 178 11.43 11.61 10.96
CA ASN A 178 12.57 12.10 11.76
C ASN A 178 13.63 12.84 10.91
N GLY A 179 13.38 13.03 9.61
CA GLY A 179 14.33 13.67 8.67
C GLY A 179 15.58 12.84 8.36
N ASP A 180 15.63 11.59 8.82
CA ASP A 180 16.78 10.68 8.61
C ASP A 180 16.40 9.39 7.84
N GLY A 181 15.21 9.37 7.24
CA GLY A 181 14.64 8.22 6.53
C GLY A 181 13.92 7.22 7.44
N THR A 182 13.73 7.57 8.72
CA THR A 182 12.94 6.79 9.69
C THR A 182 11.72 7.58 10.17
N PHE A 183 10.74 6.87 10.73
CA PHE A 183 9.52 7.48 11.25
C PHE A 183 9.27 7.03 12.69
N GLU A 184 8.66 7.92 13.49
CA GLU A 184 8.13 7.61 14.81
C GLU A 184 6.61 7.38 14.73
N ASP A 185 6.13 6.23 15.24
CA ASP A 185 4.68 5.97 15.38
C ASP A 185 4.14 6.73 16.58
N VAL A 186 3.46 7.84 16.34
CA VAL A 186 2.82 8.69 17.36
C VAL A 186 1.33 8.44 17.49
N THR A 187 0.85 7.32 16.97
CA THR A 187 -0.55 6.91 17.07
C THR A 187 -0.96 6.85 18.54
N ALA A 188 -1.89 7.70 18.95
CA ALA A 188 -2.42 7.68 20.31
C ALA A 188 -3.09 6.32 20.58
N GLY A 189 -2.63 5.65 21.64
CA GLY A 189 -3.18 4.39 22.10
C GLY A 189 -4.60 4.53 22.69
#